data_08a4f45c5990efaa9e42710322aeda9a
#
_entry.id   08a4f45c5990efaa9e42710322aeda9a
#
_cell.length_a   1.000
_cell.length_b   1.000
_cell.length_c   1.000
_cell.angle_alpha   90.00
_cell.angle_beta   90.00
_cell.angle_gamma   90.00
#
_symmetry.space_group_name_H-M   'P 1'
#
loop_
_entity.id
_entity.type
_entity.pdbx_description
1 polymer ?
#
loop_
_entity_poly.entity_id
_entity_poly.type
_entity_poly.pdbx_seq_one_letter_code
_entity_poly.pdbx_strand_id
1 'polypeptide(L)'
;IDGGGLGNDVIARLERFCPIQFVTNPGECSIAGGAAGLANLLARVLGSQHRLQSLQINPQATNRVDAAVARPLQDALIQDEVLEIGVVQGTRPAVLLMPVRKSGRTTGLTTGQITVIDATVNVSYDNRTAQFEGQIISGPMSAPGDSGSLLVAGDSLHAVGLLFAGSDQSTVYNLQDVLDCLDVII
;
A
#
# COMPACT_ATOMS: atom_id res chain seq x y z
N ILE A 1 -4.29 10.69 8.19
CA ILE A 1 -3.95 10.01 9.44
C ILE A 1 -4.10 11.00 10.55
N ASP A 2 -5.13 10.85 11.34
CA ASP A 2 -5.33 11.64 12.55
C ASP A 2 -4.52 11.03 13.68
N GLY A 3 -3.33 10.75 13.48
CA GLY A 3 -2.50 10.14 14.48
C GLY A 3 -1.09 10.65 14.29
N GLY A 4 -0.51 11.12 15.29
CA GLY A 4 0.85 11.54 15.27
C GLY A 4 0.98 13.00 14.90
N GLY A 5 0.66 13.84 15.85
CA GLY A 5 1.23 15.17 15.90
C GLY A 5 2.75 15.04 16.06
N LEU A 6 3.46 16.07 15.66
CA LEU A 6 4.89 16.16 15.93
C LEU A 6 5.13 16.35 17.45
N GLY A 7 6.16 15.72 17.98
CA GLY A 7 6.59 15.88 19.36
C GLY A 7 6.11 14.75 20.28
N ASN A 8 5.12 15.00 21.14
CA ASN A 8 4.75 14.06 22.21
C ASN A 8 3.96 12.83 21.75
N ASP A 9 3.51 12.80 20.47
CA ASP A 9 2.69 11.73 19.90
C ASP A 9 3.51 10.67 19.16
N VAL A 10 4.84 10.75 19.24
CA VAL A 10 5.73 9.74 18.63
C VAL A 10 5.68 8.47 19.46
N ILE A 11 5.14 7.39 18.89
CA ILE A 11 5.02 6.08 19.55
C ILE A 11 6.07 5.08 19.08
N ALA A 12 6.64 5.29 17.87
CA ALA A 12 7.61 4.39 17.27
C ALA A 12 8.58 5.16 16.36
N ARG A 13 9.69 4.52 15.99
CA ARG A 13 10.66 5.03 15.00
C ARG A 13 10.79 4.06 13.86
N LEU A 14 10.82 4.58 12.63
CA LEU A 14 11.09 3.78 11.44
C LEU A 14 12.39 3.00 11.61
N GLU A 15 12.35 1.70 11.39
CA GLU A 15 13.50 0.82 11.49
C GLU A 15 13.95 0.33 10.12
N ARG A 16 13.04 -0.21 9.32
CA ARG A 16 13.31 -0.71 7.96
C ARG A 16 12.12 -0.42 7.04
N PHE A 17 12.36 -0.36 5.74
CA PHE A 17 11.34 -0.25 4.71
C PHE A 17 11.79 -0.94 3.43
N CYS A 18 10.82 -1.33 2.59
CA CYS A 18 11.08 -1.87 1.26
C CYS A 18 11.08 -0.71 0.24
N PRO A 19 12.19 -0.49 -0.50
CA PRO A 19 12.25 0.58 -1.50
C PRO A 19 11.28 0.34 -2.66
N ILE A 20 10.56 1.39 -3.08
CA ILE A 20 9.62 1.32 -4.21
C ILE A 20 10.28 1.90 -5.47
N GLN A 21 10.20 1.15 -6.56
CA GLN A 21 10.57 1.59 -7.91
C GLN A 21 9.32 2.09 -8.64
N PHE A 22 9.41 3.27 -9.24
CA PHE A 22 8.28 3.87 -9.94
C PHE A 22 8.37 3.64 -11.45
N VAL A 23 7.27 3.21 -12.04
CA VAL A 23 7.11 3.07 -13.50
C VAL A 23 7.07 4.44 -14.16
N THR A 24 6.38 5.40 -13.53
CA THR A 24 6.34 6.79 -13.99
C THR A 24 6.85 7.73 -12.92
N ASN A 25 7.74 8.62 -13.31
CA ASN A 25 8.24 9.71 -12.49
C ASN A 25 8.03 11.05 -13.20
N PRO A 26 7.90 12.18 -12.49
CA PRO A 26 8.04 13.48 -13.11
C PRO A 26 9.35 13.55 -13.89
N GLY A 27 9.29 13.89 -15.17
CA GLY A 27 10.48 13.90 -16.03
C GLY A 27 11.24 15.21 -15.93
N GLU A 28 12.56 15.13 -15.76
CA GLU A 28 13.48 16.27 -15.80
C GLU A 28 14.17 16.43 -17.17
N CYS A 29 13.58 15.90 -18.24
CA CYS A 29 14.14 16.07 -19.57
C CYS A 29 13.99 17.52 -20.02
N SER A 30 15.11 18.21 -20.27
CA SER A 30 15.13 19.62 -20.70
C SER A 30 14.38 19.84 -22.01
N ILE A 31 14.45 18.88 -22.95
CA ILE A 31 13.77 18.95 -24.25
C ILE A 31 12.25 18.74 -24.05
N ALA A 32 11.85 17.67 -23.36
CA ALA A 32 10.44 17.36 -23.14
C ALA A 32 9.77 18.41 -22.23
N GLY A 33 10.48 18.89 -21.21
CA GLY A 33 10.02 19.95 -20.31
C GLY A 33 9.88 21.28 -21.06
N GLY A 34 10.83 21.64 -21.93
CA GLY A 34 10.76 22.83 -22.77
C GLY A 34 9.59 22.79 -23.76
N ALA A 35 9.38 21.64 -24.43
CA ALA A 35 8.25 21.44 -25.34
C ALA A 35 6.89 21.52 -24.58
N ALA A 36 6.79 20.88 -23.43
CA ALA A 36 5.60 20.98 -22.58
C ALA A 36 5.35 22.41 -22.08
N GLY A 37 6.40 23.14 -21.71
CA GLY A 37 6.33 24.54 -21.28
C GLY A 37 5.78 25.45 -22.39
N LEU A 38 6.31 25.32 -23.61
CA LEU A 38 5.84 26.07 -24.77
C LEU A 38 4.37 25.76 -25.10
N ALA A 39 4.02 24.47 -25.15
CA ALA A 39 2.65 24.04 -25.40
C ALA A 39 1.68 24.54 -24.30
N ASN A 40 2.10 24.53 -23.04
CA ASN A 40 1.31 25.04 -21.93
C ASN A 40 1.15 26.57 -21.98
N LEU A 41 2.16 27.29 -22.45
CA LEU A 41 2.04 28.73 -22.67
C LEU A 41 1.01 29.03 -23.75
N LEU A 42 1.09 28.34 -24.89
CA LEU A 42 0.09 28.50 -25.97
C LEU A 42 -1.32 28.11 -25.51
N ALA A 43 -1.47 27.02 -24.79
CA ALA A 43 -2.75 26.59 -24.21
C ALA A 43 -3.33 27.65 -23.29
N ARG A 44 -2.49 28.34 -22.48
CA ARG A 44 -2.94 29.43 -21.61
C ARG A 44 -3.44 30.64 -22.40
N VAL A 45 -2.70 31.03 -23.45
CA VAL A 45 -3.10 32.15 -24.33
C VAL A 45 -4.42 31.87 -25.05
N LEU A 46 -4.67 30.59 -25.42
CA LEU A 46 -5.90 30.15 -26.08
C LEU A 46 -7.04 29.85 -25.09
N GLY A 47 -6.87 30.12 -23.79
CA GLY A 47 -7.90 29.89 -22.76
C GLY A 47 -8.13 28.42 -22.40
N SER A 48 -7.27 27.50 -22.83
CA SER A 48 -7.37 26.07 -22.49
C SER A 48 -6.95 25.82 -21.04
N GLN A 49 -7.69 24.96 -20.34
CA GLN A 49 -7.35 24.49 -18.99
C GLN A 49 -6.47 23.23 -19.00
N HIS A 50 -6.28 22.60 -20.17
CA HIS A 50 -5.42 21.43 -20.30
C HIS A 50 -3.94 21.79 -20.19
N ARG A 51 -3.15 20.90 -19.57
CA ARG A 51 -1.71 21.06 -19.41
C ARG A 51 -0.98 19.78 -19.79
N LEU A 52 0.21 19.91 -20.36
CA LEU A 52 1.14 18.83 -20.65
C LEU A 52 2.17 18.73 -19.54
N GLN A 53 2.51 17.53 -19.17
CA GLN A 53 3.60 17.23 -18.22
C GLN A 53 4.55 16.22 -18.87
N SER A 54 5.85 16.43 -18.71
CA SER A 54 6.84 15.40 -19.11
C SER A 54 6.90 14.33 -18.02
N LEU A 55 6.89 13.06 -18.44
CA LEU A 55 7.06 11.92 -17.55
C LEU A 55 8.25 11.09 -18.02
N GLN A 56 9.07 10.67 -17.08
CA GLN A 56 10.06 9.61 -17.29
C GLN A 56 9.37 8.26 -17.09
N ILE A 57 9.49 7.37 -18.05
CA ILE A 57 8.89 6.04 -18.01
C ILE A 57 10.01 5.01 -17.81
N ASN A 58 9.88 4.18 -16.78
CA ASN A 58 10.70 2.98 -16.57
C ASN A 58 9.78 1.75 -16.66
N PRO A 59 9.62 1.13 -17.83
CA PRO A 59 8.68 0.02 -18.02
C PRO A 59 9.13 -1.28 -17.34
N GLN A 60 10.35 -1.33 -16.84
CA GLN A 60 10.89 -2.49 -16.12
C GLN A 60 10.81 -2.34 -14.60
N ALA A 61 10.33 -1.20 -14.10
CA ALA A 61 10.14 -1.00 -12.67
C ALA A 61 8.97 -1.85 -12.19
N THR A 62 9.26 -2.84 -11.38
CA THR A 62 8.27 -3.69 -10.72
C THR A 62 8.63 -3.83 -9.26
N ASN A 63 7.61 -3.99 -8.43
CA ASN A 63 7.73 -4.17 -6.99
C ASN A 63 6.92 -5.39 -6.57
N ARG A 64 7.22 -5.92 -5.40
CA ARG A 64 6.40 -6.92 -4.73
C ARG A 64 5.76 -6.38 -3.45
N VAL A 65 6.40 -5.38 -2.84
CA VAL A 65 6.06 -4.92 -1.49
C VAL A 65 6.03 -3.39 -1.42
N ASP A 66 5.02 -2.88 -0.71
CA ASP A 66 5.02 -1.55 -0.12
C ASP A 66 4.79 -1.72 1.39
N ALA A 67 5.86 -1.75 2.14
CA ALA A 67 5.81 -1.94 3.58
C ALA A 67 7.02 -1.34 4.30
N ALA A 68 6.78 -1.01 5.57
CA ALA A 68 7.81 -0.56 6.49
C ALA A 68 7.53 -1.11 7.89
N VAL A 69 8.57 -1.28 8.68
CA VAL A 69 8.47 -1.64 10.09
C VAL A 69 9.07 -0.55 10.96
N ALA A 70 8.40 -0.26 12.06
CA ALA A 70 8.84 0.70 13.06
C ALA A 70 9.02 0.01 14.41
N ARG A 71 10.06 0.38 15.13
CA ARG A 71 10.31 -0.07 16.49
C ARG A 71 9.56 0.82 17.47
N PRO A 72 8.69 0.28 18.34
CA PRO A 72 8.02 1.06 19.38
C PRO A 72 9.03 1.67 20.35
N LEU A 73 8.70 2.83 20.90
CA LEU A 73 9.54 3.48 21.91
C LEU A 73 9.48 2.74 23.26
N GLN A 74 8.39 2.06 23.53
CA GLN A 74 8.16 1.25 24.72
C GLN A 74 7.28 0.05 24.34
N ASP A 75 7.61 -1.15 24.78
CA ASP A 75 6.86 -2.38 24.49
C ASP A 75 5.41 -2.31 24.99
N ALA A 76 5.16 -1.59 26.08
CA ALA A 76 3.83 -1.39 26.64
C ALA A 76 2.86 -0.60 25.73
N LEU A 77 3.35 0.02 24.65
CA LEU A 77 2.52 0.74 23.67
C LEU A 77 1.86 -0.18 22.64
N ILE A 78 2.23 -1.44 22.60
CA ILE A 78 1.71 -2.43 21.66
C ILE A 78 1.09 -3.61 22.41
N GLN A 79 0.18 -4.30 21.76
CA GLN A 79 -0.42 -5.55 22.22
C GLN A 79 -0.23 -6.61 21.15
N ASP A 80 -0.05 -7.87 21.57
CA ASP A 80 0.18 -9.01 20.68
C ASP A 80 -1.15 -9.53 20.07
N GLU A 81 -2.13 -8.66 19.92
CA GLU A 81 -3.43 -9.05 19.36
C GLU A 81 -3.93 -8.02 18.33
N VAL A 82 -4.65 -8.52 17.35
CA VAL A 82 -5.45 -7.71 16.42
C VAL A 82 -6.82 -7.51 17.05
N LEU A 83 -7.24 -6.25 17.22
CA LEU A 83 -8.54 -5.92 17.82
C LEU A 83 -9.68 -6.67 17.13
N GLU A 84 -10.61 -7.21 17.91
CA GLU A 84 -11.78 -7.99 17.47
C GLU A 84 -11.45 -9.30 16.74
N ILE A 85 -10.18 -9.66 16.59
CA ILE A 85 -9.74 -10.91 15.94
C ILE A 85 -9.00 -11.81 16.95
N GLY A 86 -8.06 -11.25 17.73
CA GLY A 86 -7.25 -11.96 18.70
C GLY A 86 -5.79 -12.12 18.29
N VAL A 87 -5.06 -12.97 18.99
CA VAL A 87 -3.63 -13.23 18.77
C VAL A 87 -3.43 -14.05 17.51
N VAL A 88 -2.65 -13.53 16.57
CA VAL A 88 -2.31 -14.23 15.32
C VAL A 88 -1.32 -15.35 15.61
N GLN A 89 -1.54 -16.52 14.99
CA GLN A 89 -0.81 -17.77 15.29
C GLN A 89 0.14 -18.18 14.14
N GLY A 90 0.67 -17.23 13.41
CA GLY A 90 1.54 -17.46 12.26
C GLY A 90 0.86 -17.15 10.92
N THR A 91 1.40 -17.67 9.85
CA THR A 91 0.97 -17.35 8.48
C THR A 91 0.46 -18.58 7.73
N ARG A 92 -0.36 -18.35 6.71
CA ARG A 92 -0.74 -19.38 5.71
C ARG A 92 -0.87 -18.75 4.32
N PRO A 93 -0.64 -19.54 3.25
CA PRO A 93 -0.84 -19.06 1.90
C PRO A 93 -2.30 -18.66 1.65
N ALA A 94 -2.49 -17.56 0.92
CA ALA A 94 -3.79 -17.16 0.40
C ALA A 94 -4.25 -18.14 -0.69
N VAL A 95 -5.54 -18.48 -0.68
CA VAL A 95 -6.16 -19.26 -1.76
C VAL A 95 -7.43 -18.56 -2.24
N LEU A 96 -7.76 -18.78 -3.51
CA LEU A 96 -8.95 -18.19 -4.12
C LEU A 96 -10.19 -18.59 -3.35
N LEU A 97 -11.12 -17.67 -3.18
CA LEU A 97 -12.39 -17.81 -2.45
C LEU A 97 -12.24 -18.07 -0.94
N MET A 98 -11.03 -17.95 -0.38
CA MET A 98 -10.82 -18.03 1.06
C MET A 98 -11.60 -16.92 1.77
N PRO A 99 -12.48 -17.25 2.76
CA PRO A 99 -13.05 -16.26 3.65
C PRO A 99 -11.95 -15.58 4.47
N VAL A 100 -12.01 -14.27 4.61
CA VAL A 100 -11.01 -13.47 5.32
C VAL A 100 -11.65 -12.37 6.14
N ARG A 101 -10.90 -11.88 7.12
CA ARG A 101 -11.27 -10.75 7.97
C ARG A 101 -10.06 -9.89 8.28
N LYS A 102 -10.28 -8.63 8.54
CA LYS A 102 -9.26 -7.72 9.06
C LYS A 102 -9.88 -6.75 10.05
N SER A 103 -9.07 -6.20 10.95
CA SER A 103 -9.44 -5.06 11.77
C SER A 103 -8.51 -3.88 11.46
N GLY A 104 -9.08 -2.79 10.99
CA GLY A 104 -8.35 -1.59 10.61
C GLY A 104 -8.77 -0.38 11.42
N ARG A 105 -7.90 0.64 11.46
CA ARG A 105 -8.16 1.86 12.22
C ARG A 105 -9.46 2.56 11.82
N THR A 106 -9.73 2.61 10.52
CA THR A 106 -10.85 3.41 9.96
C THR A 106 -12.14 2.61 9.88
N THR A 107 -12.08 1.37 9.42
CA THR A 107 -13.29 0.56 9.20
C THR A 107 -13.57 -0.46 10.30
N GLY A 108 -12.66 -0.63 11.29
CA GLY A 108 -12.78 -1.69 12.29
C GLY A 108 -12.75 -3.08 11.67
N LEU A 109 -13.47 -4.02 12.28
CA LEU A 109 -13.62 -5.38 11.78
C LEU A 109 -14.43 -5.40 10.48
N THR A 110 -13.82 -5.92 9.42
CA THR A 110 -14.50 -6.20 8.14
C THR A 110 -14.22 -7.62 7.71
N THR A 111 -15.17 -8.21 6.98
CA THR A 111 -15.07 -9.57 6.45
C THR A 111 -15.27 -9.56 4.95
N GLY A 112 -14.67 -10.52 4.26
CA GLY A 112 -14.79 -10.66 2.82
C GLY A 112 -14.21 -11.97 2.33
N GLN A 113 -13.81 -11.98 1.09
CA GLN A 113 -13.27 -13.16 0.42
C GLN A 113 -12.16 -12.77 -0.55
N ILE A 114 -11.14 -13.61 -0.67
CA ILE A 114 -10.09 -13.45 -1.68
C ILE A 114 -10.68 -13.70 -3.06
N THR A 115 -10.57 -12.72 -3.95
CA THR A 115 -11.14 -12.77 -5.30
C THR A 115 -10.09 -12.99 -6.37
N VAL A 116 -8.83 -12.56 -6.13
CA VAL A 116 -7.70 -12.77 -7.04
C VAL A 116 -6.45 -13.09 -6.22
N ILE A 117 -5.60 -13.94 -6.76
CA ILE A 117 -4.24 -14.20 -6.29
C ILE A 117 -3.26 -13.98 -7.43
N ASP A 118 -2.00 -13.70 -7.11
CA ASP A 118 -0.93 -13.44 -8.08
C ASP A 118 -1.27 -12.31 -9.08
N ALA A 119 -1.90 -11.26 -8.58
CA ALA A 119 -2.30 -10.13 -9.38
C ALA A 119 -1.14 -9.15 -9.62
N THR A 120 -1.16 -8.50 -10.80
CA THR A 120 -0.36 -7.30 -11.06
C THR A 120 -1.24 -6.08 -10.96
N VAL A 121 -0.87 -5.12 -10.12
CA VAL A 121 -1.63 -3.89 -9.87
C VAL A 121 -0.76 -2.65 -10.05
N ASN A 122 -1.38 -1.56 -10.50
CA ASN A 122 -0.74 -0.25 -10.54
C ASN A 122 -1.31 0.61 -9.39
N VAL A 123 -0.42 1.14 -8.57
CA VAL A 123 -0.78 2.03 -7.45
C VAL A 123 -0.25 3.43 -7.73
N SER A 124 -1.11 4.42 -7.54
CA SER A 124 -0.76 5.83 -7.73
C SER A 124 -0.26 6.44 -6.42
N TYR A 125 0.89 7.10 -6.47
CA TYR A 125 1.51 7.87 -5.40
C TYR A 125 1.65 9.31 -5.88
N ASP A 126 0.66 10.13 -5.61
CA ASP A 126 0.56 11.50 -6.11
C ASP A 126 0.74 11.58 -7.65
N ASN A 127 1.91 12.03 -8.10
CA ASN A 127 2.26 12.20 -9.52
C ASN A 127 3.13 11.06 -10.08
N ARG A 128 3.27 9.95 -9.37
CA ARG A 128 4.04 8.77 -9.76
C ARG A 128 3.17 7.54 -9.72
N THR A 129 3.54 6.52 -10.50
CA THR A 129 2.88 5.21 -10.48
C THR A 129 3.90 4.12 -10.24
N ALA A 130 3.58 3.20 -9.34
CA ALA A 130 4.34 1.98 -9.11
C ALA A 130 3.49 0.77 -9.49
N GLN A 131 4.14 -0.24 -10.10
CA GLN A 131 3.54 -1.52 -10.40
C GLN A 131 3.96 -2.53 -9.34
N PHE A 132 3.00 -3.34 -8.89
CA PHE A 132 3.23 -4.42 -7.91
C PHE A 132 2.73 -5.75 -8.49
N GLU A 133 3.55 -6.79 -8.38
CA GLU A 133 3.26 -8.15 -8.84
C GLU A 133 3.09 -9.10 -7.65
N GLY A 134 2.40 -10.23 -7.87
CA GLY A 134 2.19 -11.25 -6.85
C GLY A 134 1.19 -10.86 -5.76
N GLN A 135 0.25 -9.96 -6.07
CA GLN A 135 -0.66 -9.40 -5.08
C GLN A 135 -1.90 -10.25 -4.87
N ILE A 136 -2.44 -10.17 -3.65
CA ILE A 136 -3.70 -10.77 -3.24
C ILE A 136 -4.77 -9.68 -3.28
N ILE A 137 -5.94 -9.98 -3.85
CA ILE A 137 -7.05 -9.03 -3.93
C ILE A 137 -8.29 -9.63 -3.27
N SER A 138 -8.96 -8.83 -2.46
CA SER A 138 -10.34 -9.08 -1.99
C SER A 138 -11.30 -8.06 -2.58
N GLY A 139 -12.59 -8.24 -2.33
CA GLY A 139 -13.59 -7.19 -2.48
C GLY A 139 -13.26 -5.97 -1.59
N PRO A 140 -14.10 -4.91 -1.61
CA PRO A 140 -13.86 -3.70 -0.84
C PRO A 140 -14.01 -4.01 0.66
N MET A 141 -12.91 -3.93 1.38
CA MET A 141 -12.84 -4.22 2.84
C MET A 141 -12.15 -3.10 3.62
N SER A 142 -11.67 -2.06 2.96
CA SER A 142 -10.81 -1.05 3.58
C SER A 142 -11.18 0.37 3.17
N ALA A 143 -10.74 1.32 3.97
CA ALA A 143 -10.76 2.74 3.67
C ALA A 143 -9.37 3.36 3.96
N PRO A 144 -9.09 4.58 3.50
CA PRO A 144 -7.87 5.30 3.84
C PRO A 144 -7.62 5.33 5.35
N GLY A 145 -6.43 4.91 5.77
CA GLY A 145 -6.06 4.76 7.17
C GLY A 145 -6.05 3.33 7.71
N ASP A 146 -6.52 2.35 6.92
CA ASP A 146 -6.44 0.93 7.26
C ASP A 146 -5.14 0.26 6.80
N SER A 147 -4.28 0.96 6.06
CA SER A 147 -2.97 0.45 5.61
C SER A 147 -2.17 -0.08 6.80
N GLY A 148 -1.54 -1.25 6.63
CA GLY A 148 -0.85 -1.98 7.68
C GLY A 148 -1.74 -2.96 8.47
N SER A 149 -3.05 -3.04 8.18
CA SER A 149 -3.91 -4.06 8.78
C SER A 149 -3.57 -5.45 8.27
N LEU A 150 -3.48 -6.42 9.18
CA LEU A 150 -3.35 -7.83 8.80
C LEU A 150 -4.67 -8.38 8.29
N LEU A 151 -4.61 -9.05 7.14
CA LEU A 151 -5.67 -9.91 6.64
C LEU A 151 -5.50 -11.28 7.28
N VAL A 152 -6.52 -11.75 7.96
CA VAL A 152 -6.52 -13.02 8.70
C VAL A 152 -7.54 -13.96 8.06
N ALA A 153 -7.22 -15.24 7.97
CA ALA A 153 -8.15 -16.25 7.46
C ALA A 153 -9.44 -16.31 8.32
N GLY A 154 -10.58 -16.48 7.67
CA GLY A 154 -11.88 -16.47 8.35
C GLY A 154 -12.11 -17.66 9.28
N ASP A 155 -11.46 -18.78 9.01
CA ASP A 155 -11.56 -20.05 9.72
C ASP A 155 -10.46 -20.29 10.77
N SER A 156 -9.49 -19.39 10.87
CA SER A 156 -8.35 -19.54 11.78
C SER A 156 -7.76 -18.20 12.18
N LEU A 157 -6.70 -18.21 12.99
CA LEU A 157 -5.96 -17.04 13.43
C LEU A 157 -4.63 -16.88 12.65
N HIS A 158 -4.55 -17.39 11.41
CA HIS A 158 -3.35 -17.24 10.58
C HIS A 158 -3.46 -16.02 9.66
N ALA A 159 -2.40 -15.22 9.61
CA ALA A 159 -2.29 -14.12 8.69
C ALA A 159 -2.09 -14.61 7.24
N VAL A 160 -2.74 -13.97 6.30
CA VAL A 160 -2.66 -14.28 4.85
C VAL A 160 -2.26 -13.08 4.00
N GLY A 161 -2.31 -11.86 4.55
CA GLY A 161 -1.97 -10.64 3.83
C GLY A 161 -1.69 -9.46 4.76
N LEU A 162 -0.94 -8.48 4.28
CA LEU A 162 -0.79 -7.15 4.86
C LEU A 162 -1.35 -6.13 3.87
N LEU A 163 -2.28 -5.30 4.32
CA LEU A 163 -2.97 -4.30 3.51
C LEU A 163 -2.07 -3.10 3.23
N PHE A 164 -1.91 -2.72 1.96
CA PHE A 164 -1.15 -1.53 1.58
C PHE A 164 -1.87 -0.61 0.58
N ALA A 165 -2.81 -1.15 -0.21
CA ALA A 165 -3.53 -0.37 -1.20
C ALA A 165 -5.00 -0.81 -1.33
N GLY A 166 -5.82 0.05 -1.91
CA GLY A 166 -7.22 -0.26 -2.16
C GLY A 166 -7.91 0.79 -3.02
N SER A 167 -9.12 0.45 -3.43
CA SER A 167 -10.05 1.30 -4.16
C SER A 167 -11.46 1.06 -3.63
N ASP A 168 -12.44 1.76 -4.18
CA ASP A 168 -13.87 1.55 -3.85
C ASP A 168 -14.36 0.14 -4.24
N GLN A 169 -13.60 -0.61 -5.04
CA GLN A 169 -14.00 -1.91 -5.58
C GLN A 169 -13.17 -3.07 -5.03
N SER A 170 -11.98 -2.81 -4.50
CA SER A 170 -11.04 -3.86 -4.12
C SER A 170 -10.04 -3.40 -3.07
N THR A 171 -9.51 -4.37 -2.33
CA THR A 171 -8.42 -4.16 -1.38
C THR A 171 -7.26 -5.08 -1.72
N VAL A 172 -6.03 -4.56 -1.65
CA VAL A 172 -4.80 -5.22 -2.11
C VAL A 172 -3.88 -5.53 -0.94
N TYR A 173 -3.34 -6.75 -0.93
CA TYR A 173 -2.50 -7.27 0.14
C TYR A 173 -1.30 -8.02 -0.40
N ASN A 174 -0.24 -8.09 0.40
CA ASN A 174 0.87 -9.03 0.28
C ASN A 174 1.35 -9.40 1.69
N LEU A 175 1.88 -10.57 1.90
CA LEU A 175 2.44 -10.95 3.21
C LEU A 175 3.80 -11.60 3.10
N GLN A 176 3.96 -12.68 2.33
CA GLN A 176 5.22 -13.42 2.30
C GLN A 176 6.38 -12.54 1.86
N ASP A 177 6.21 -11.80 0.75
CA ASP A 177 7.24 -10.88 0.29
C ASP A 177 7.52 -9.74 1.30
N VAL A 178 6.52 -9.34 2.11
CA VAL A 178 6.71 -8.35 3.19
C VAL A 178 7.61 -8.92 4.28
N LEU A 179 7.33 -10.15 4.76
CA LEU A 179 8.12 -10.80 5.79
C LEU A 179 9.57 -11.00 5.32
N ASP A 180 9.75 -11.45 4.08
CA ASP A 180 11.07 -11.66 3.48
C ASP A 180 11.83 -10.33 3.30
N CYS A 181 11.17 -9.27 2.80
CA CYS A 181 11.80 -7.96 2.58
C CYS A 181 12.22 -7.28 3.88
N LEU A 182 11.38 -7.38 4.92
CA LEU A 182 11.63 -6.73 6.21
C LEU A 182 12.38 -7.63 7.20
N ASP A 183 12.64 -8.91 6.85
CA ASP A 183 13.27 -9.91 7.72
C ASP A 183 12.55 -9.96 9.09
N VAL A 184 11.25 -10.19 9.06
CA VAL A 184 10.38 -10.31 10.24
C VAL A 184 9.55 -11.59 10.17
N ILE A 185 9.05 -12.03 11.33
CA ILE A 185 8.17 -13.19 11.49
C ILE A 185 6.89 -12.78 12.21
N ILE A 186 5.82 -13.56 12.01
CA ILE A 186 4.55 -13.49 12.74
C ILE A 186 4.35 -14.75 13.56
#